data_06813163b2fd9bbae7d88aa25ed540af
#
_entry.id   06813163b2fd9bbae7d88aa25ed540af
#
_cell.length_a   1.000
_cell.length_b   1.000
_cell.length_c   1.000
_cell.angle_alpha   90.00
_cell.angle_beta   90.00
_cell.angle_gamma   90.00
#
_symmetry.space_group_name_H-M   'P 1'
#
loop_
_entity.id
_entity.type
_entity.pdbx_description
1 polymer ?
#
loop_
_entity_poly.entity_id
_entity_poly.type
_entity_poly.pdbx_seq_one_letter_code
_entity_poly.pdbx_strand_id
1 'polypeptide(L)'
;MVTPQEGQFKLLDDSDEEDESGNLVLNVRTALFESKKGAITAIGEMASYCGASYVPYIESSMQVLQKACKNWHPMIRCQAAEALPCMVIPIVAANHDDEIMWRKGDISGPSPMSPQTSLVVEATLTELLTLMDDDCKETVGKACEGIQRVIELCGPHSLLPIANECLQKTFDLLSRKGPCQESEDGYEGEALDDEEDHDSFMTSVCDLVGSFCRVMGDHFVQYLPQFLRVVCTYIKPSRPPSDRSMAIGCLGEIAQEMSSAIADQWESIFLPAILAGAADDDDNVKRNSAFAIGVCCEGLGNRIVSFYPQLLQAVSPLFLVDSTKSEYSAACVDNAAAAVSRMIMASPGHVPISQVLPYILRSLPLKNDMTENETVYRCLLRLLEMNQQDAVSCKADIKRIFQEACAGDSKVDPELKSELAAALGSL
;
A
#
# COMPACT_ATOMS: atom_id res chain seq x y z
N MET A 1 33.65 2.56 -34.57
CA MET A 1 32.51 3.40 -34.31
C MET A 1 31.54 3.27 -35.45
N VAL A 2 30.52 2.46 -35.30
CA VAL A 2 29.43 2.32 -36.29
C VAL A 2 28.16 2.67 -35.56
N THR A 3 27.59 3.83 -35.89
CA THR A 3 26.26 4.22 -35.41
C THR A 3 25.21 3.35 -36.08
N PRO A 4 24.31 2.71 -35.35
CA PRO A 4 23.16 2.03 -35.96
C PRO A 4 22.18 3.10 -36.50
N GLN A 5 21.94 3.10 -37.81
CA GLN A 5 20.86 3.84 -38.42
C GLN A 5 19.53 3.38 -37.87
N GLU A 6 18.68 4.32 -37.51
CA GLU A 6 17.26 4.11 -37.24
C GLU A 6 16.59 3.56 -38.49
N GLY A 7 16.37 2.25 -38.54
CA GLY A 7 15.61 1.59 -39.58
C GLY A 7 14.13 1.91 -39.38
N GLN A 8 13.52 2.55 -40.35
CA GLN A 8 12.07 2.66 -40.50
C GLN A 8 11.47 1.25 -40.52
N PHE A 9 10.76 0.86 -39.46
CA PHE A 9 9.98 -0.36 -39.43
C PHE A 9 8.65 -0.12 -40.13
N LYS A 10 8.46 -0.69 -41.32
CA LYS A 10 7.16 -0.88 -41.92
C LYS A 10 6.36 -1.90 -41.12
N LEU A 11 5.18 -1.51 -40.65
CA LEU A 11 4.15 -2.45 -40.22
C LEU A 11 3.90 -3.40 -41.40
N LEU A 12 4.17 -4.67 -41.22
CA LEU A 12 3.73 -5.69 -42.17
C LEU A 12 2.27 -6.01 -41.83
N ASP A 13 1.41 -5.78 -42.82
CA ASP A 13 0.00 -6.13 -42.86
C ASP A 13 -0.18 -7.64 -42.63
N ASP A 14 -1.19 -8.01 -41.83
CA ASP A 14 -1.58 -9.39 -41.58
C ASP A 14 -2.11 -10.01 -42.86
N SER A 15 -1.26 -10.65 -43.64
CA SER A 15 -1.65 -11.61 -44.66
C SER A 15 -0.76 -12.83 -44.57
N ASP A 16 -1.41 -13.94 -44.24
CA ASP A 16 -0.96 -15.30 -44.22
C ASP A 16 0.16 -15.64 -45.21
N GLU A 17 1.40 -15.75 -44.71
CA GLU A 17 2.42 -16.64 -45.26
C GLU A 17 3.17 -17.31 -44.08
N GLU A 18 2.81 -18.56 -43.82
CA GLU A 18 3.52 -19.48 -42.94
C GLU A 18 4.89 -19.75 -43.57
N ASP A 19 5.89 -19.03 -43.10
CA ASP A 19 7.30 -19.35 -43.34
C ASP A 19 8.04 -19.40 -41.99
N GLU A 20 8.94 -20.37 -41.85
CA GLU A 20 9.81 -20.60 -40.68
C GLU A 20 10.58 -19.34 -40.24
N SER A 21 10.61 -18.28 -41.05
CA SER A 21 11.19 -16.98 -40.71
C SER A 21 10.30 -16.13 -39.77
N GLY A 22 8.99 -16.32 -39.75
CA GLY A 22 8.04 -15.58 -38.91
C GLY A 22 8.30 -15.82 -37.41
N ASN A 23 8.52 -17.06 -37.02
CA ASN A 23 8.85 -17.44 -35.65
C ASN A 23 10.19 -16.86 -35.19
N LEU A 24 11.17 -16.74 -36.06
CA LEU A 24 12.49 -16.19 -35.72
C LEU A 24 12.41 -14.67 -35.46
N VAL A 25 11.63 -13.94 -36.27
CA VAL A 25 11.44 -12.49 -36.13
C VAL A 25 10.67 -12.17 -34.85
N LEU A 26 9.64 -12.95 -34.51
CA LEU A 26 8.87 -12.78 -33.27
C LEU A 26 9.78 -13.05 -32.04
N ASN A 27 10.51 -14.13 -32.04
CA ASN A 27 11.44 -14.48 -30.95
C ASN A 27 12.54 -13.44 -30.76
N VAL A 28 13.11 -12.89 -31.85
CA VAL A 28 14.13 -11.83 -31.76
C VAL A 28 13.54 -10.54 -31.18
N ARG A 29 12.30 -10.17 -31.53
CA ARG A 29 11.62 -8.99 -30.96
C ARG A 29 11.38 -9.17 -29.46
N THR A 30 10.81 -10.29 -29.05
CA THR A 30 10.57 -10.62 -27.63
C THR A 30 11.86 -10.58 -26.83
N ALA A 31 12.93 -11.21 -27.30
CA ALA A 31 14.24 -11.19 -26.63
C ALA A 31 14.82 -9.77 -26.50
N LEU A 32 14.57 -8.88 -27.48
CA LEU A 32 15.02 -7.49 -27.42
C LEU A 32 14.25 -6.70 -26.35
N PHE A 33 12.94 -6.92 -26.23
CA PHE A 33 12.13 -6.27 -25.17
C PHE A 33 12.52 -6.77 -23.80
N GLU A 34 12.67 -8.07 -23.60
CA GLU A 34 13.14 -8.65 -22.35
C GLU A 34 14.53 -8.13 -21.96
N SER A 35 15.44 -7.99 -22.93
CA SER A 35 16.77 -7.40 -22.67
C SER A 35 16.67 -5.92 -22.26
N LYS A 36 15.79 -5.12 -22.88
CA LYS A 36 15.55 -3.73 -22.50
C LYS A 36 14.93 -3.63 -21.11
N LYS A 37 13.89 -4.43 -20.85
CA LYS A 37 13.25 -4.53 -19.54
C LYS A 37 14.30 -4.85 -18.47
N GLY A 38 15.08 -5.92 -18.65
CA GLY A 38 16.14 -6.30 -17.71
C GLY A 38 17.18 -5.20 -17.48
N ALA A 39 17.54 -4.42 -18.51
CA ALA A 39 18.45 -3.29 -18.36
C ALA A 39 17.84 -2.15 -17.53
N ILE A 40 16.54 -1.84 -17.70
CA ILE A 40 15.83 -0.83 -16.92
C ILE A 40 15.69 -1.30 -15.47
N THR A 41 15.32 -2.56 -15.24
CA THR A 41 15.28 -3.18 -13.91
C THR A 41 16.63 -3.03 -13.21
N ALA A 42 17.72 -3.38 -13.88
CA ALA A 42 19.06 -3.27 -13.32
C ALA A 42 19.46 -1.83 -12.97
N ILE A 43 19.01 -0.82 -13.73
CA ILE A 43 19.19 0.60 -13.40
C ILE A 43 18.50 0.90 -12.08
N GLY A 44 17.23 0.52 -11.91
CA GLY A 44 16.45 0.75 -10.69
C GLY A 44 17.07 0.04 -9.47
N GLU A 45 17.44 -1.23 -9.60
CA GLU A 45 18.09 -1.99 -8.54
C GLU A 45 19.44 -1.39 -8.13
N MET A 46 20.30 -1.05 -9.10
CA MET A 46 21.58 -0.40 -8.79
C MET A 46 21.38 0.93 -8.06
N ALA A 47 20.41 1.75 -8.47
CA ALA A 47 20.11 2.98 -7.78
C ALA A 47 19.62 2.73 -6.34
N SER A 48 18.80 1.71 -6.14
CA SER A 48 18.24 1.39 -4.81
C SER A 48 19.31 0.85 -3.84
N TYR A 49 20.24 0.04 -4.31
CA TYR A 49 21.17 -0.68 -3.43
C TYR A 49 22.58 -0.08 -3.35
N CYS A 50 23.02 0.73 -4.31
CA CYS A 50 24.34 1.35 -4.28
C CYS A 50 24.40 2.65 -3.44
N GLY A 51 23.24 3.14 -2.95
CA GLY A 51 23.17 4.35 -2.14
C GLY A 51 23.87 5.55 -2.81
N ALA A 52 24.52 6.39 -2.04
CA ALA A 52 25.20 7.60 -2.51
C ALA A 52 26.25 7.35 -3.64
N SER A 53 26.79 6.15 -3.76
CA SER A 53 27.73 5.81 -4.83
C SER A 53 27.12 5.83 -6.23
N TYR A 54 25.79 5.80 -6.34
CA TYR A 54 25.09 5.86 -7.62
C TYR A 54 24.86 7.30 -8.14
N VAL A 55 25.06 8.34 -7.31
CA VAL A 55 24.83 9.74 -7.67
C VAL A 55 25.46 10.17 -9.00
N PRO A 56 26.71 9.79 -9.35
CA PRO A 56 27.32 10.14 -10.64
C PRO A 56 26.56 9.62 -11.87
N TYR A 57 25.69 8.63 -11.70
CA TYR A 57 24.96 7.97 -12.79
C TYR A 57 23.50 8.43 -12.91
N ILE A 58 22.98 9.20 -11.93
CA ILE A 58 21.57 9.63 -11.90
C ILE A 58 21.17 10.35 -13.19
N GLU A 59 21.95 11.33 -13.64
CA GLU A 59 21.62 12.12 -14.83
C GLU A 59 21.51 11.25 -16.09
N SER A 60 22.47 10.36 -16.32
CA SER A 60 22.43 9.46 -17.48
C SER A 60 21.30 8.42 -17.37
N SER A 61 21.03 7.92 -16.18
CA SER A 61 19.91 7.00 -15.92
C SER A 61 18.57 7.67 -16.15
N MET A 62 18.37 8.88 -15.64
CA MET A 62 17.14 9.68 -15.86
C MET A 62 16.89 9.90 -17.36
N GLN A 63 17.94 10.23 -18.16
CA GLN A 63 17.80 10.37 -19.61
C GLN A 63 17.35 9.09 -20.30
N VAL A 64 17.82 7.93 -19.84
CA VAL A 64 17.40 6.62 -20.36
C VAL A 64 15.96 6.33 -19.96
N LEU A 65 15.59 6.55 -18.69
CA LEU A 65 14.25 6.28 -18.18
C LEU A 65 13.21 7.20 -18.83
N GLN A 66 13.50 8.49 -19.02
CA GLN A 66 12.63 9.43 -19.73
C GLN A 66 12.35 9.02 -21.19
N LYS A 67 13.34 8.40 -21.88
CA LYS A 67 13.11 7.82 -23.20
C LYS A 67 12.28 6.56 -23.12
N ALA A 68 12.48 5.75 -22.09
CA ALA A 68 11.72 4.53 -21.86
C ALA A 68 10.24 4.82 -21.55
N CYS A 69 9.92 5.88 -20.80
CA CYS A 69 8.56 6.35 -20.55
C CYS A 69 7.78 6.70 -21.83
N LYS A 70 8.48 7.08 -22.89
CA LYS A 70 7.90 7.42 -24.21
C LYS A 70 7.94 6.26 -25.19
N ASN A 71 8.28 5.05 -24.73
CA ASN A 71 8.34 3.89 -25.62
C ASN A 71 6.94 3.48 -26.04
N TRP A 72 6.80 3.05 -27.29
CA TRP A 72 5.51 2.56 -27.82
C TRP A 72 5.03 1.28 -27.13
N HIS A 73 5.94 0.46 -26.57
CA HIS A 73 5.60 -0.81 -25.92
C HIS A 73 5.29 -0.58 -24.43
N PRO A 74 4.11 -0.98 -23.92
CA PRO A 74 3.68 -0.69 -22.54
C PRO A 74 4.59 -1.32 -21.50
N MET A 75 5.09 -2.55 -21.70
CA MET A 75 6.04 -3.20 -20.78
C MET A 75 7.30 -2.34 -20.50
N ILE A 76 7.77 -1.59 -21.49
CA ILE A 76 8.95 -0.72 -21.31
C ILE A 76 8.58 0.53 -20.53
N ARG A 77 7.39 1.10 -20.76
CA ARG A 77 6.88 2.25 -20.01
C ARG A 77 6.61 1.86 -18.54
N CYS A 78 5.97 0.71 -18.34
CA CYS A 78 5.72 0.15 -17.01
C CYS A 78 7.02 -0.04 -16.22
N GLN A 79 8.04 -0.68 -16.82
CA GLN A 79 9.32 -0.88 -16.16
C GLN A 79 10.06 0.44 -15.87
N ALA A 80 9.89 1.45 -16.74
CA ALA A 80 10.44 2.79 -16.47
C ALA A 80 9.73 3.48 -15.30
N ALA A 81 8.40 3.35 -15.19
CA ALA A 81 7.62 3.85 -14.05
C ALA A 81 8.11 3.24 -12.72
N GLU A 82 8.42 1.95 -12.71
CA GLU A 82 8.95 1.25 -11.53
C GLU A 82 10.38 1.70 -11.16
N ALA A 83 11.22 1.99 -12.15
CA ALA A 83 12.62 2.38 -11.93
C ALA A 83 12.81 3.87 -11.58
N LEU A 84 11.91 4.75 -12.01
CA LEU A 84 12.02 6.20 -11.79
C LEU A 84 12.13 6.59 -10.31
N PRO A 85 11.29 6.10 -9.38
CA PRO A 85 11.39 6.48 -7.96
C PRO A 85 12.70 6.04 -7.32
N CYS A 86 13.35 5.01 -7.86
CA CYS A 86 14.63 4.53 -7.37
C CYS A 86 15.76 5.58 -7.54
N MET A 87 15.61 6.52 -8.49
CA MET A 87 16.61 7.59 -8.70
C MET A 87 16.67 8.59 -7.55
N VAL A 88 15.62 8.67 -6.74
CA VAL A 88 15.56 9.58 -5.59
C VAL A 88 16.37 9.04 -4.40
N ILE A 89 16.45 7.73 -4.23
CA ILE A 89 17.12 7.09 -3.09
C ILE A 89 18.59 7.52 -2.95
N PRO A 90 19.46 7.40 -4.00
CA PRO A 90 20.86 7.74 -3.87
C PRO A 90 21.13 9.22 -3.60
N ILE A 91 20.30 10.14 -4.12
CA ILE A 91 20.50 11.56 -3.89
C ILE A 91 20.06 11.98 -2.49
N VAL A 92 18.97 11.40 -1.98
CA VAL A 92 18.53 11.58 -0.59
C VAL A 92 19.63 11.12 0.37
N ALA A 93 20.17 9.91 0.18
CA ALA A 93 21.25 9.37 1.00
C ALA A 93 22.55 10.18 0.89
N ALA A 94 22.90 10.70 -0.29
CA ALA A 94 24.12 11.48 -0.49
C ALA A 94 24.07 12.88 0.17
N ASN A 95 22.89 13.45 0.29
CA ASN A 95 22.69 14.77 0.90
C ASN A 95 22.24 14.66 2.37
N HIS A 96 22.14 13.45 2.92
CA HIS A 96 21.62 13.18 4.27
C HIS A 96 20.20 13.76 4.49
N ASP A 97 19.41 13.85 3.42
CA ASP A 97 18.03 14.34 3.50
C ASP A 97 17.10 13.33 4.20
N ASP A 98 17.49 12.05 4.27
CA ASP A 98 16.84 10.98 5.04
C ASP A 98 16.97 11.15 6.57
N GLU A 99 17.96 11.91 7.02
CA GLU A 99 18.11 12.29 8.43
C GLU A 99 17.12 13.41 8.81
N ILE A 100 16.54 14.09 7.82
CA ILE A 100 15.56 15.15 8.02
C ILE A 100 14.18 14.56 8.11
N MET A 101 13.70 14.34 9.33
CA MET A 101 12.35 13.86 9.55
C MET A 101 11.33 14.93 9.16
N TRP A 102 10.66 14.72 8.03
CA TRP A 102 9.50 15.53 7.68
C TRP A 102 8.31 15.28 8.64
N ARG A 103 7.43 16.25 8.75
CA ARG A 103 6.22 16.13 9.56
C ARG A 103 4.99 16.18 8.68
N LYS A 104 4.01 15.38 9.03
CA LYS A 104 2.71 15.31 8.38
C LYS A 104 2.09 16.71 8.23
N GLY A 105 1.79 17.11 7.01
CA GLY A 105 1.17 18.39 6.69
C GLY A 105 2.04 19.63 6.92
N ASP A 106 3.31 19.48 7.30
CA ASP A 106 4.19 20.62 7.48
C ASP A 106 4.75 21.10 6.14
N ILE A 107 4.12 22.12 5.60
CA ILE A 107 4.52 22.82 4.38
C ILE A 107 5.00 24.24 4.69
N SER A 108 5.24 24.56 5.97
CA SER A 108 5.69 25.86 6.42
C SER A 108 7.16 26.08 6.11
N GLY A 109 7.50 27.22 5.53
CA GLY A 109 8.89 27.59 5.22
C GLY A 109 9.45 26.96 3.94
N PRO A 110 10.78 27.04 3.74
CA PRO A 110 11.45 26.43 2.61
C PRO A 110 11.46 24.89 2.72
N SER A 111 11.57 24.23 1.56
CA SER A 111 11.74 22.77 1.54
C SER A 111 12.97 22.35 2.38
N PRO A 112 12.84 21.32 3.23
CA PRO A 112 13.99 20.80 3.96
C PRO A 112 14.97 20.04 3.07
N MET A 113 14.53 19.60 1.87
CA MET A 113 15.40 18.88 0.93
C MET A 113 16.47 19.79 0.33
N SER A 114 17.64 19.21 0.07
CA SER A 114 18.71 19.89 -0.67
C SER A 114 18.24 20.32 -2.07
N PRO A 115 18.85 21.36 -2.67
CA PRO A 115 18.51 21.76 -4.05
C PRO A 115 18.72 20.63 -5.07
N GLN A 116 19.75 19.80 -4.88
CA GLN A 116 20.02 18.65 -5.77
C GLN A 116 18.93 17.58 -5.66
N THR A 117 18.53 17.23 -4.44
CA THR A 117 17.43 16.30 -4.20
C THR A 117 16.14 16.82 -4.79
N SER A 118 15.82 18.10 -4.58
CA SER A 118 14.62 18.74 -5.11
C SER A 118 14.53 18.62 -6.64
N LEU A 119 15.66 18.82 -7.37
CA LEU A 119 15.69 18.69 -8.82
C LEU A 119 15.39 17.26 -9.30
N VAL A 120 15.96 16.24 -8.64
CA VAL A 120 15.73 14.83 -9.01
C VAL A 120 14.30 14.43 -8.67
N VAL A 121 13.78 14.85 -7.52
CA VAL A 121 12.39 14.60 -7.09
C VAL A 121 11.41 15.22 -8.07
N GLU A 122 11.60 16.49 -8.43
CA GLU A 122 10.74 17.20 -9.39
C GLU A 122 10.73 16.51 -10.76
N ALA A 123 11.91 16.16 -11.28
CA ALA A 123 12.02 15.46 -12.56
C ALA A 123 11.34 14.09 -12.52
N THR A 124 11.51 13.33 -11.43
CA THR A 124 10.90 12.02 -11.25
C THR A 124 9.38 12.12 -11.17
N LEU A 125 8.86 13.01 -10.32
CA LEU A 125 7.42 13.17 -10.13
C LEU A 125 6.73 13.69 -11.39
N THR A 126 7.39 14.56 -12.18
CA THR A 126 6.84 15.07 -13.45
C THR A 126 6.66 13.94 -14.47
N GLU A 127 7.64 13.04 -14.61
CA GLU A 127 7.50 11.90 -15.53
C GLU A 127 6.44 10.91 -15.04
N LEU A 128 6.41 10.59 -13.74
CA LEU A 128 5.38 9.71 -13.16
C LEU A 128 3.98 10.30 -13.31
N LEU A 129 3.82 11.60 -13.08
CA LEU A 129 2.55 12.30 -13.28
C LEU A 129 2.08 12.23 -14.74
N THR A 130 3.01 12.30 -15.69
CA THR A 130 2.70 12.10 -17.12
C THR A 130 2.22 10.67 -17.40
N LEU A 131 2.85 9.67 -16.76
CA LEU A 131 2.48 8.27 -16.92
C LEU A 131 1.13 7.91 -16.26
N MET A 132 0.57 8.76 -15.39
CA MET A 132 -0.82 8.58 -14.91
C MET A 132 -1.87 8.73 -16.03
N ASP A 133 -1.52 9.31 -17.17
CA ASP A 133 -2.38 9.39 -18.37
C ASP A 133 -2.06 8.31 -19.42
N ASP A 134 -1.28 7.30 -19.06
CA ASP A 134 -0.95 6.18 -19.95
C ASP A 134 -2.21 5.36 -20.31
N ASP A 135 -2.19 4.72 -21.48
CA ASP A 135 -3.27 3.83 -21.95
C ASP A 135 -3.23 2.43 -21.31
N CYS A 136 -2.12 2.08 -20.65
CA CYS A 136 -1.90 0.80 -19.99
C CYS A 136 -2.13 0.90 -18.47
N LYS A 137 -3.10 0.15 -17.93
CA LYS A 137 -3.43 0.12 -16.49
C LYS A 137 -2.22 -0.21 -15.60
N GLU A 138 -1.41 -1.20 -16.00
CA GLU A 138 -0.21 -1.59 -15.25
C GLU A 138 0.79 -0.42 -15.16
N THR A 139 1.02 0.31 -16.26
CA THR A 139 1.88 1.51 -16.27
C THR A 139 1.36 2.59 -15.33
N VAL A 140 0.05 2.86 -15.35
CA VAL A 140 -0.60 3.85 -14.47
C VAL A 140 -0.50 3.41 -13.01
N GLY A 141 -0.72 2.13 -12.71
CA GLY A 141 -0.55 1.56 -11.37
C GLY A 141 0.87 1.78 -10.84
N LYS A 142 1.89 1.45 -11.66
CA LYS A 142 3.31 1.67 -11.31
C LYS A 142 3.66 3.16 -11.17
N ALA A 143 3.01 4.04 -11.91
CA ALA A 143 3.18 5.47 -11.73
C ALA A 143 2.60 5.94 -10.39
N CYS A 144 1.42 5.46 -9.98
CA CYS A 144 0.83 5.74 -8.67
C CYS A 144 1.73 5.24 -7.52
N GLU A 145 2.20 3.99 -7.58
CA GLU A 145 3.16 3.42 -6.62
C GLU A 145 4.46 4.24 -6.55
N GLY A 146 4.95 4.69 -7.71
CA GLY A 146 6.15 5.51 -7.81
C GLY A 146 5.98 6.87 -7.13
N ILE A 147 4.87 7.56 -7.36
CA ILE A 147 4.53 8.82 -6.70
C ILE A 147 4.43 8.60 -5.19
N GLN A 148 3.70 7.57 -4.75
CA GLN A 148 3.58 7.19 -3.35
C GLN A 148 4.96 7.08 -2.69
N ARG A 149 5.85 6.25 -3.26
CA ARG A 149 7.20 6.04 -2.72
C ARG A 149 8.00 7.33 -2.59
N VAL A 150 7.93 8.21 -3.58
CA VAL A 150 8.66 9.49 -3.56
C VAL A 150 8.11 10.45 -2.52
N ILE A 151 6.78 10.62 -2.46
CA ILE A 151 6.19 11.57 -1.50
C ILE A 151 6.31 11.08 -0.05
N GLU A 152 6.26 9.78 0.19
CA GLU A 152 6.48 9.20 1.53
C GLU A 152 7.95 9.29 1.96
N LEU A 153 8.89 9.16 1.04
CA LEU A 153 10.31 9.35 1.32
C LEU A 153 10.65 10.83 1.60
N CYS A 154 10.14 11.74 0.78
CA CYS A 154 10.57 13.15 0.77
C CYS A 154 9.61 14.10 1.51
N GLY A 155 8.43 13.63 1.90
CA GLY A 155 7.43 14.41 2.65
C GLY A 155 6.66 15.44 1.84
N PRO A 156 5.88 16.29 2.52
CA PRO A 156 4.86 17.14 1.89
C PRO A 156 5.40 18.17 0.89
N HIS A 157 6.63 18.66 1.08
CA HIS A 157 7.23 19.63 0.15
C HIS A 157 7.47 19.05 -1.25
N SER A 158 7.69 17.73 -1.37
CA SER A 158 7.85 17.05 -2.66
C SER A 158 6.56 17.06 -3.49
N LEU A 159 5.42 16.96 -2.82
CA LEU A 159 4.11 16.92 -3.46
C LEU A 159 3.62 18.32 -3.91
N LEU A 160 4.00 19.39 -3.21
CA LEU A 160 3.46 20.74 -3.45
C LEU A 160 3.44 21.17 -4.92
N PRO A 161 4.52 21.00 -5.71
CA PRO A 161 4.55 21.48 -7.10
C PRO A 161 3.50 20.78 -7.99
N ILE A 162 3.15 19.54 -7.68
CA ILE A 162 2.26 18.70 -8.50
C ILE A 162 0.92 18.41 -7.82
N ALA A 163 0.69 18.88 -6.59
CA ALA A 163 -0.43 18.46 -5.74
C ALA A 163 -1.79 18.54 -6.44
N ASN A 164 -2.13 19.67 -7.03
CA ASN A 164 -3.44 19.86 -7.65
C ASN A 164 -3.68 18.90 -8.83
N GLU A 165 -2.69 18.75 -9.70
CA GLU A 165 -2.80 17.87 -10.86
C GLU A 165 -2.81 16.40 -10.42
N CYS A 166 -1.95 16.01 -9.50
CA CYS A 166 -1.88 14.65 -8.98
C CYS A 166 -3.19 14.24 -8.29
N LEU A 167 -3.75 15.10 -7.42
CA LEU A 167 -5.04 14.87 -6.78
C LEU A 167 -6.18 14.75 -7.79
N GLN A 168 -6.21 15.58 -8.83
CA GLN A 168 -7.23 15.54 -9.86
C GLN A 168 -7.15 14.23 -10.66
N LYS A 169 -5.95 13.86 -11.12
CA LYS A 169 -5.75 12.60 -11.87
C LYS A 169 -6.12 11.38 -11.02
N THR A 170 -5.72 11.34 -9.74
CA THR A 170 -6.09 10.26 -8.82
C THR A 170 -7.61 10.18 -8.64
N PHE A 171 -8.28 11.33 -8.52
CA PHE A 171 -9.75 11.39 -8.43
C PHE A 171 -10.41 10.90 -9.73
N ASP A 172 -9.88 11.25 -10.89
CA ASP A 172 -10.39 10.81 -12.19
C ASP A 172 -10.20 9.30 -12.38
N LEU A 173 -9.05 8.75 -11.99
CA LEU A 173 -8.79 7.31 -11.99
C LEU A 173 -9.76 6.56 -11.07
N LEU A 174 -9.97 7.03 -9.83
CA LEU A 174 -10.97 6.46 -8.92
C LEU A 174 -12.39 6.54 -9.49
N SER A 175 -12.69 7.60 -10.24
CA SER A 175 -14.00 7.81 -10.88
C SER A 175 -14.16 7.03 -12.19
N ARG A 176 -13.17 6.20 -12.58
CA ARG A 176 -13.10 5.43 -13.83
C ARG A 176 -13.15 6.33 -15.08
N LYS A 177 -12.41 7.45 -15.05
CA LYS A 177 -12.32 8.44 -16.13
C LYS A 177 -10.90 8.59 -16.68
N GLY A 178 -9.96 7.76 -16.25
CA GLY A 178 -8.59 7.77 -16.77
C GLY A 178 -8.54 7.20 -18.20
N PRO A 179 -7.56 7.62 -19.03
CA PRO A 179 -7.42 7.12 -20.40
C PRO A 179 -7.31 5.60 -20.50
N CYS A 180 -6.61 4.95 -19.55
CA CYS A 180 -6.51 3.49 -19.49
C CYS A 180 -7.83 2.77 -19.11
N GLN A 181 -8.89 3.52 -18.80
CA GLN A 181 -10.19 2.99 -18.36
C GLN A 181 -11.30 3.27 -19.39
N GLU A 182 -10.99 3.99 -20.47
CA GLU A 182 -11.92 4.18 -21.58
C GLU A 182 -12.10 2.82 -22.27
N SER A 183 -13.33 2.27 -22.21
CA SER A 183 -13.67 1.07 -22.95
C SER A 183 -13.65 1.38 -24.45
N GLU A 184 -12.90 0.65 -25.25
CA GLU A 184 -13.13 0.59 -26.68
C GLU A 184 -14.58 0.13 -26.89
N ASP A 185 -15.39 0.96 -27.54
CA ASP A 185 -16.81 0.70 -27.79
C ASP A 185 -17.04 -0.71 -28.35
N GLY A 186 -17.66 -1.59 -27.59
CA GLY A 186 -18.49 -2.67 -28.12
C GLY A 186 -17.90 -4.07 -28.21
N TYR A 187 -16.79 -4.43 -27.58
CA TYR A 187 -16.37 -5.83 -27.44
C TYR A 187 -16.59 -6.34 -26.00
N GLU A 188 -17.79 -6.89 -25.77
CA GLU A 188 -18.06 -7.84 -24.67
C GLU A 188 -17.44 -9.20 -25.05
N GLY A 189 -16.12 -9.29 -25.05
CA GLY A 189 -15.44 -10.53 -25.42
C GLY A 189 -14.16 -10.75 -24.63
N GLU A 190 -14.22 -11.72 -23.73
CA GLU A 190 -13.08 -12.41 -23.09
C GLU A 190 -12.19 -11.58 -22.13
N ALA A 191 -12.78 -11.18 -21.00
CA ALA A 191 -12.13 -10.44 -19.92
C ALA A 191 -11.69 -11.36 -18.76
N LEU A 192 -10.97 -12.45 -18.98
CA LEU A 192 -10.46 -13.29 -17.89
C LEU A 192 -9.02 -12.94 -17.47
N ASP A 193 -8.22 -12.35 -18.38
CA ASP A 193 -6.87 -11.85 -18.03
C ASP A 193 -6.87 -10.41 -17.50
N ASP A 194 -8.02 -9.70 -17.59
CA ASP A 194 -8.16 -8.27 -17.31
C ASP A 194 -8.60 -7.97 -15.85
N GLU A 195 -9.10 -8.96 -15.10
CA GLU A 195 -9.60 -8.73 -13.73
C GLU A 195 -8.45 -8.55 -12.74
N GLU A 196 -7.41 -9.37 -12.80
CA GLU A 196 -6.27 -9.34 -11.86
C GLU A 196 -5.44 -8.06 -12.04
N ASP A 197 -5.21 -7.64 -13.28
CA ASP A 197 -4.53 -6.38 -13.62
C ASP A 197 -5.35 -5.16 -13.19
N HIS A 198 -6.68 -5.23 -13.35
CA HIS A 198 -7.58 -4.16 -12.91
C HIS A 198 -7.57 -4.01 -11.40
N ASP A 199 -7.57 -5.10 -10.66
CA ASP A 199 -7.59 -5.12 -9.20
C ASP A 199 -6.30 -4.54 -8.61
N SER A 200 -5.14 -4.93 -9.16
CA SER A 200 -3.84 -4.39 -8.76
C SER A 200 -3.74 -2.89 -9.03
N PHE A 201 -4.16 -2.44 -10.22
CA PHE A 201 -4.18 -1.04 -10.60
C PHE A 201 -5.05 -0.17 -9.67
N MET A 202 -6.29 -0.59 -9.40
CA MET A 202 -7.19 0.18 -8.54
C MET A 202 -6.71 0.21 -7.08
N THR A 203 -6.04 -0.84 -6.63
CA THR A 203 -5.39 -0.88 -5.32
C THR A 203 -4.29 0.18 -5.25
N SER A 204 -3.37 0.24 -6.24
CA SER A 204 -2.32 1.26 -6.28
C SER A 204 -2.87 2.70 -6.29
N VAL A 205 -4.02 2.93 -6.94
CA VAL A 205 -4.71 4.23 -6.91
C VAL A 205 -5.24 4.57 -5.52
N CYS A 206 -5.81 3.59 -4.79
CA CYS A 206 -6.31 3.78 -3.43
C CYS A 206 -5.17 3.98 -2.42
N ASP A 207 -4.07 3.23 -2.54
CA ASP A 207 -2.89 3.38 -1.69
C ASP A 207 -2.28 4.79 -1.83
N LEU A 208 -2.34 5.37 -3.04
CA LEU A 208 -1.93 6.76 -3.25
C LEU A 208 -2.84 7.75 -2.49
N VAL A 209 -4.14 7.46 -2.32
CA VAL A 209 -5.03 8.27 -1.46
C VAL A 209 -4.60 8.18 0.00
N GLY A 210 -4.26 6.99 0.50
CA GLY A 210 -3.68 6.78 1.82
C GLY A 210 -2.42 7.63 2.03
N SER A 211 -1.54 7.65 1.03
CA SER A 211 -0.31 8.46 1.07
C SER A 211 -0.57 9.96 1.07
N PHE A 212 -1.60 10.44 0.35
CA PHE A 212 -2.02 11.84 0.48
C PHE A 212 -2.47 12.16 1.90
N CYS A 213 -3.25 11.29 2.54
CA CYS A 213 -3.67 11.48 3.92
C CYS A 213 -2.46 11.53 4.86
N ARG A 214 -1.48 10.65 4.65
CA ARG A 214 -0.25 10.58 5.44
C ARG A 214 0.63 11.82 5.28
N VAL A 215 0.84 12.27 4.04
CA VAL A 215 1.79 13.34 3.73
C VAL A 215 1.17 14.72 3.92
N MET A 216 -0.07 14.95 3.44
CA MET A 216 -0.74 16.25 3.49
C MET A 216 -1.40 16.54 4.84
N GLY A 217 -1.78 15.52 5.61
CA GLY A 217 -2.48 15.72 6.88
C GLY A 217 -3.74 16.61 6.72
N ASP A 218 -3.86 17.61 7.57
CA ASP A 218 -5.03 18.49 7.58
C ASP A 218 -5.28 19.24 6.26
N HIS A 219 -4.26 19.38 5.41
CA HIS A 219 -4.44 19.98 4.07
C HIS A 219 -5.28 19.10 3.13
N PHE A 220 -5.37 17.78 3.39
CA PHE A 220 -6.21 16.87 2.62
C PHE A 220 -7.69 16.92 3.03
N VAL A 221 -8.03 17.44 4.22
CA VAL A 221 -9.41 17.45 4.75
C VAL A 221 -10.40 18.07 3.77
N GLN A 222 -10.01 19.12 3.05
CA GLN A 222 -10.88 19.78 2.06
C GLN A 222 -11.24 18.88 0.86
N TYR A 223 -10.41 17.89 0.53
CA TYR A 223 -10.62 16.94 -0.57
C TYR A 223 -11.35 15.66 -0.11
N LEU A 224 -11.25 15.34 1.19
CA LEU A 224 -11.77 14.11 1.77
C LEU A 224 -13.22 13.78 1.39
N PRO A 225 -14.20 14.73 1.44
CA PRO A 225 -15.59 14.43 1.13
C PRO A 225 -15.82 13.94 -0.30
N GLN A 226 -15.05 14.44 -1.27
CA GLN A 226 -15.18 14.00 -2.66
C GLN A 226 -14.57 12.60 -2.87
N PHE A 227 -13.41 12.30 -2.27
CA PHE A 227 -12.79 10.98 -2.33
C PHE A 227 -13.67 9.92 -1.65
N LEU A 228 -14.15 10.17 -0.43
CA LEU A 228 -15.04 9.27 0.29
C LEU A 228 -16.31 8.95 -0.53
N ARG A 229 -16.90 9.95 -1.21
CA ARG A 229 -18.08 9.73 -2.04
C ARG A 229 -17.82 8.70 -3.14
N VAL A 230 -16.65 8.75 -3.78
CA VAL A 230 -16.30 7.81 -4.86
C VAL A 230 -15.95 6.45 -4.28
N VAL A 231 -15.09 6.38 -3.26
CA VAL A 231 -14.71 5.12 -2.60
C VAL A 231 -15.93 4.35 -2.12
N CYS A 232 -16.93 5.01 -1.51
CA CYS A 232 -18.16 4.37 -1.06
C CYS A 232 -19.00 3.76 -2.21
N THR A 233 -18.77 4.12 -3.47
CA THR A 233 -19.48 3.48 -4.59
C THR A 233 -19.02 2.05 -4.84
N TYR A 234 -17.80 1.69 -4.39
CA TYR A 234 -17.20 0.38 -4.56
C TYR A 234 -17.59 -0.63 -3.47
N ILE A 235 -18.09 -0.18 -2.30
CA ILE A 235 -18.46 -1.05 -1.17
C ILE A 235 -19.79 -1.79 -1.40
N LYS A 236 -20.55 -1.43 -2.43
CA LYS A 236 -21.88 -2.00 -2.68
C LYS A 236 -21.80 -3.53 -2.87
N PRO A 237 -22.76 -4.31 -2.34
CA PRO A 237 -22.78 -5.77 -2.50
C PRO A 237 -22.83 -6.26 -3.96
N SER A 238 -23.24 -5.39 -4.91
CA SER A 238 -23.25 -5.68 -6.35
C SER A 238 -21.90 -5.55 -7.02
N ARG A 239 -20.88 -5.04 -6.31
CA ARG A 239 -19.51 -4.91 -6.81
C ARG A 239 -18.72 -6.20 -6.59
N PRO A 240 -17.70 -6.48 -7.42
CA PRO A 240 -16.78 -7.59 -7.19
C PRO A 240 -16.14 -7.54 -5.79
N PRO A 241 -15.72 -8.68 -5.23
CA PRO A 241 -15.00 -8.71 -3.95
C PRO A 241 -13.74 -7.84 -3.93
N SER A 242 -13.00 -7.80 -5.03
CA SER A 242 -11.82 -6.95 -5.21
C SER A 242 -12.13 -5.44 -5.04
N ASP A 243 -13.17 -4.94 -5.71
CA ASP A 243 -13.65 -3.56 -5.54
C ASP A 243 -13.99 -3.28 -4.07
N ARG A 244 -14.73 -4.19 -3.41
CA ARG A 244 -15.15 -4.03 -2.02
C ARG A 244 -13.96 -4.06 -1.06
N SER A 245 -13.02 -4.98 -1.28
CA SER A 245 -11.80 -5.12 -0.49
C SER A 245 -10.92 -3.87 -0.57
N MET A 246 -10.63 -3.42 -1.79
CA MET A 246 -9.89 -2.20 -2.06
C MET A 246 -10.53 -0.99 -1.36
N ALA A 247 -11.84 -0.79 -1.52
CA ALA A 247 -12.52 0.37 -0.96
C ALA A 247 -12.52 0.38 0.58
N ILE A 248 -12.70 -0.78 1.23
CA ILE A 248 -12.64 -0.89 2.69
C ILE A 248 -11.21 -0.71 3.19
N GLY A 249 -10.21 -1.23 2.46
CA GLY A 249 -8.79 -0.97 2.73
C GLY A 249 -8.48 0.53 2.71
N CYS A 250 -8.89 1.21 1.65
CA CYS A 250 -8.74 2.67 1.52
C CYS A 250 -9.41 3.44 2.68
N LEU A 251 -10.62 3.05 3.10
CA LEU A 251 -11.25 3.64 4.29
C LEU A 251 -10.42 3.41 5.56
N GLY A 252 -9.83 2.23 5.71
CA GLY A 252 -8.92 1.90 6.81
C GLY A 252 -7.71 2.83 6.84
N GLU A 253 -7.04 3.03 5.72
CA GLU A 253 -5.88 3.94 5.61
C GLU A 253 -6.26 5.39 5.87
N ILE A 254 -7.38 5.86 5.31
CA ILE A 254 -7.91 7.19 5.63
C ILE A 254 -8.16 7.32 7.14
N ALA A 255 -8.74 6.30 7.78
CA ALA A 255 -9.01 6.31 9.21
C ALA A 255 -7.72 6.33 10.04
N GLN A 256 -6.71 5.56 9.64
CA GLN A 256 -5.41 5.52 10.29
C GLN A 256 -4.73 6.89 10.27
N GLU A 257 -4.78 7.55 9.12
CA GLU A 257 -4.05 8.78 8.92
C GLU A 257 -4.85 10.04 9.32
N MET A 258 -6.17 10.01 9.28
CA MET A 258 -7.03 11.18 9.44
C MET A 258 -8.15 10.98 10.47
N SER A 259 -7.89 10.26 11.54
CA SER A 259 -8.89 9.87 12.53
C SER A 259 -9.74 11.04 13.07
N SER A 260 -9.12 12.20 13.33
CA SER A 260 -9.86 13.38 13.80
C SER A 260 -10.81 13.94 12.75
N ALA A 261 -10.45 13.89 11.48
CA ALA A 261 -11.25 14.42 10.37
C ALA A 261 -12.43 13.53 9.99
N ILE A 262 -12.34 12.21 10.27
CA ILE A 262 -13.43 11.27 9.98
C ILE A 262 -14.47 11.14 11.09
N ALA A 263 -14.27 11.78 12.22
CA ALA A 263 -15.14 11.61 13.40
C ALA A 263 -16.61 11.90 13.11
N ASP A 264 -16.89 12.93 12.29
CA ASP A 264 -18.26 13.31 11.90
C ASP A 264 -18.87 12.34 10.86
N GLN A 265 -18.06 11.58 10.14
CA GLN A 265 -18.47 10.58 9.16
C GLN A 265 -18.52 9.16 9.74
N TRP A 266 -18.17 8.97 11.01
CA TRP A 266 -18.08 7.66 11.65
C TRP A 266 -19.39 6.85 11.49
N GLU A 267 -20.50 7.38 11.97
CA GLU A 267 -21.79 6.66 11.97
C GLU A 267 -22.42 6.55 10.58
N SER A 268 -22.14 7.52 9.70
CA SER A 268 -22.78 7.60 8.39
C SER A 268 -22.04 6.87 7.28
N ILE A 269 -20.71 6.73 7.40
CA ILE A 269 -19.85 6.13 6.35
C ILE A 269 -19.05 4.94 6.89
N PHE A 270 -18.19 5.17 7.88
CA PHE A 270 -17.21 4.18 8.31
C PHE A 270 -17.86 2.98 9.00
N LEU A 271 -18.68 3.21 10.01
CA LEU A 271 -19.31 2.12 10.77
C LEU A 271 -20.12 1.16 9.88
N PRO A 272 -21.07 1.62 9.04
CA PRO A 272 -21.82 0.70 8.19
C PRO A 272 -20.94 -0.03 7.16
N ALA A 273 -19.92 0.63 6.62
CA ALA A 273 -19.00 0.03 5.65
C ALA A 273 -18.19 -1.13 6.25
N ILE A 274 -17.54 -0.88 7.39
CA ILE A 274 -16.69 -1.88 8.06
C ILE A 274 -17.50 -3.04 8.64
N LEU A 275 -18.73 -2.78 9.12
CA LEU A 275 -19.62 -3.85 9.59
C LEU A 275 -20.11 -4.73 8.43
N ALA A 276 -20.45 -4.13 7.29
CA ALA A 276 -20.82 -4.87 6.10
C ALA A 276 -19.65 -5.75 5.59
N GLY A 277 -18.44 -5.19 5.55
CA GLY A 277 -17.26 -5.92 5.11
C GLY A 277 -16.81 -7.02 6.09
N ALA A 278 -16.97 -6.84 7.40
CA ALA A 278 -16.71 -7.90 8.37
C ALA A 278 -17.68 -9.10 8.23
N ALA A 279 -18.85 -8.86 7.65
CA ALA A 279 -19.87 -9.88 7.36
C ALA A 279 -19.83 -10.38 5.91
N ASP A 280 -18.87 -9.95 5.09
CA ASP A 280 -18.72 -10.35 3.69
C ASP A 280 -18.38 -11.83 3.57
N ASP A 281 -18.66 -12.45 2.42
CA ASP A 281 -18.27 -13.83 2.13
C ASP A 281 -16.77 -13.96 1.80
N ASP A 282 -16.16 -12.90 1.25
CA ASP A 282 -14.76 -12.84 0.83
C ASP A 282 -13.81 -12.55 2.00
N ASP A 283 -12.75 -13.35 2.13
CA ASP A 283 -11.83 -13.27 3.26
C ASP A 283 -10.88 -12.05 3.18
N ASN A 284 -10.61 -11.52 1.97
CA ASN A 284 -9.83 -10.29 1.81
C ASN A 284 -10.63 -9.05 2.23
N VAL A 285 -11.94 -9.02 1.90
CA VAL A 285 -12.86 -7.97 2.38
C VAL A 285 -12.95 -7.98 3.92
N LYS A 286 -13.07 -9.18 4.52
CA LYS A 286 -13.06 -9.36 5.99
C LYS A 286 -11.76 -8.88 6.61
N ARG A 287 -10.61 -9.22 6.01
CA ARG A 287 -9.28 -8.78 6.46
C ARG A 287 -9.20 -7.26 6.55
N ASN A 288 -9.53 -6.57 5.44
CA ASN A 288 -9.51 -5.12 5.39
C ASN A 288 -10.51 -4.47 6.36
N SER A 289 -11.67 -5.12 6.61
CA SER A 289 -12.62 -4.66 7.62
C SER A 289 -12.08 -4.80 9.03
N ALA A 290 -11.40 -5.90 9.36
CA ALA A 290 -10.75 -6.07 10.66
C ALA A 290 -9.69 -4.98 10.88
N PHE A 291 -8.82 -4.74 9.89
CA PHE A 291 -7.86 -3.63 9.91
C PHE A 291 -8.56 -2.29 10.18
N ALA A 292 -9.57 -1.93 9.37
CA ALA A 292 -10.29 -0.68 9.50
C ALA A 292 -10.98 -0.52 10.87
N ILE A 293 -11.55 -1.60 11.44
CA ILE A 293 -12.11 -1.60 12.79
C ILE A 293 -11.02 -1.21 13.81
N GLY A 294 -9.87 -1.86 13.72
CA GLY A 294 -8.75 -1.64 14.64
C GLY A 294 -8.28 -0.19 14.63
N VAL A 295 -7.94 0.34 13.45
CA VAL A 295 -7.41 1.71 13.31
C VAL A 295 -8.45 2.79 13.65
N CYS A 296 -9.73 2.55 13.37
CA CYS A 296 -10.81 3.44 13.82
C CYS A 296 -10.90 3.47 15.37
N CYS A 297 -10.80 2.31 16.04
CA CYS A 297 -10.84 2.25 17.49
C CYS A 297 -9.64 2.96 18.11
N GLU A 298 -8.46 2.80 17.55
CA GLU A 298 -7.25 3.50 17.99
C GLU A 298 -7.35 5.00 17.78
N GLY A 299 -7.72 5.44 16.57
CA GLY A 299 -7.70 6.85 16.20
C GLY A 299 -8.84 7.67 16.78
N LEU A 300 -10.06 7.12 16.88
CA LEU A 300 -11.24 7.81 17.44
C LEU A 300 -11.34 7.64 18.96
N GLY A 301 -10.70 6.62 19.52
CA GLY A 301 -10.61 6.40 20.97
C GLY A 301 -11.98 6.42 21.66
N ASN A 302 -12.09 7.23 22.71
CA ASN A 302 -13.30 7.29 23.55
C ASN A 302 -14.57 7.73 22.80
N ARG A 303 -14.46 8.32 21.62
CA ARG A 303 -15.64 8.78 20.85
C ARG A 303 -16.51 7.62 20.37
N ILE A 304 -15.94 6.43 20.20
CA ILE A 304 -16.62 5.26 19.63
C ILE A 304 -16.74 4.08 20.57
N VAL A 305 -16.38 4.21 21.84
CA VAL A 305 -16.46 3.10 22.82
C VAL A 305 -17.89 2.53 22.98
N SER A 306 -18.94 3.35 22.75
CA SER A 306 -20.33 2.89 22.75
C SER A 306 -20.61 1.86 21.65
N PHE A 307 -19.82 1.81 20.59
CA PHE A 307 -19.96 0.86 19.49
C PHE A 307 -19.09 -0.41 19.69
N TYR A 308 -18.23 -0.47 20.72
CA TYR A 308 -17.37 -1.62 20.99
C TYR A 308 -18.09 -2.96 21.04
N PRO A 309 -19.28 -3.09 21.70
CA PRO A 309 -20.02 -4.35 21.69
C PRO A 309 -20.39 -4.82 20.27
N GLN A 310 -20.78 -3.90 19.39
CA GLN A 310 -21.14 -4.19 18.00
C GLN A 310 -19.89 -4.54 17.17
N LEU A 311 -18.78 -3.82 17.36
CA LEU A 311 -17.53 -4.05 16.66
C LEU A 311 -16.91 -5.40 17.08
N LEU A 312 -16.93 -5.74 18.38
CA LEU A 312 -16.48 -7.05 18.87
C LEU A 312 -17.34 -8.17 18.32
N GLN A 313 -18.66 -7.98 18.22
CA GLN A 313 -19.55 -8.95 17.59
C GLN A 313 -19.20 -9.17 16.12
N ALA A 314 -18.80 -8.13 15.38
CA ALA A 314 -18.39 -8.22 13.98
C ALA A 314 -17.02 -8.91 13.81
N VAL A 315 -16.05 -8.64 14.69
CA VAL A 315 -14.71 -9.23 14.62
C VAL A 315 -14.68 -10.67 15.10
N SER A 316 -15.53 -11.07 16.07
CA SER A 316 -15.46 -12.39 16.70
C SER A 316 -15.52 -13.57 15.72
N PRO A 317 -16.37 -13.58 14.67
CA PRO A 317 -16.40 -14.65 13.68
C PRO A 317 -15.10 -14.76 12.86
N LEU A 318 -14.34 -13.66 12.71
CA LEU A 318 -13.13 -13.64 11.91
C LEU A 318 -12.02 -14.51 12.49
N PHE A 319 -11.98 -14.70 13.81
CA PHE A 319 -11.08 -15.65 14.47
C PHE A 319 -11.35 -17.13 14.13
N LEU A 320 -12.53 -17.42 13.57
CA LEU A 320 -12.96 -18.77 13.21
C LEU A 320 -12.77 -19.06 11.72
N VAL A 321 -12.27 -18.13 10.94
CA VAL A 321 -11.91 -18.33 9.55
C VAL A 321 -10.81 -19.39 9.46
N ASP A 322 -10.95 -20.32 8.52
CA ASP A 322 -9.93 -21.35 8.29
C ASP A 322 -8.67 -20.76 7.67
N SER A 323 -7.72 -20.39 8.51
CA SER A 323 -6.45 -19.76 8.12
C SER A 323 -5.53 -20.62 7.25
N THR A 324 -5.94 -21.86 6.92
CA THR A 324 -5.18 -22.76 6.02
C THR A 324 -5.68 -22.69 4.57
N LYS A 325 -6.83 -22.05 4.35
CA LYS A 325 -7.50 -21.99 3.05
C LYS A 325 -6.76 -21.10 2.04
N SER A 326 -6.28 -19.94 2.48
CA SER A 326 -5.54 -18.99 1.65
C SER A 326 -4.72 -18.03 2.53
N GLU A 327 -3.84 -17.26 1.89
CA GLU A 327 -3.10 -16.16 2.55
C GLU A 327 -4.06 -15.09 3.08
N TYR A 328 -5.12 -14.74 2.35
CA TYR A 328 -6.14 -13.80 2.79
C TYR A 328 -6.90 -14.30 4.01
N SER A 329 -7.20 -15.63 4.07
CA SER A 329 -7.84 -16.24 5.23
C SER A 329 -6.92 -16.18 6.47
N ALA A 330 -5.61 -16.41 6.29
CA ALA A 330 -4.63 -16.27 7.35
C ALA A 330 -4.52 -14.81 7.83
N ALA A 331 -4.38 -13.86 6.90
CA ALA A 331 -4.33 -12.44 7.19
C ALA A 331 -5.61 -11.91 7.86
N CYS A 332 -6.77 -12.49 7.54
CA CYS A 332 -8.04 -12.15 8.19
C CYS A 332 -7.99 -12.42 9.71
N VAL A 333 -7.46 -13.59 10.10
CA VAL A 333 -7.29 -13.95 11.52
C VAL A 333 -6.25 -13.06 12.20
N ASP A 334 -5.14 -12.75 11.52
CA ASP A 334 -4.07 -11.87 12.02
C ASP A 334 -4.61 -10.46 12.30
N ASN A 335 -5.37 -9.90 11.33
CA ASN A 335 -5.99 -8.58 11.47
C ASN A 335 -7.13 -8.56 12.52
N ALA A 336 -7.85 -9.66 12.73
CA ALA A 336 -8.81 -9.77 13.83
C ALA A 336 -8.11 -9.67 15.20
N ALA A 337 -6.96 -10.33 15.35
CA ALA A 337 -6.15 -10.24 16.57
C ALA A 337 -5.62 -8.81 16.80
N ALA A 338 -5.14 -8.17 15.73
CA ALA A 338 -4.67 -6.79 15.77
C ALA A 338 -5.80 -5.80 16.08
N ALA A 339 -6.98 -5.95 15.47
CA ALA A 339 -8.15 -5.11 15.73
C ALA A 339 -8.54 -5.12 17.21
N VAL A 340 -8.67 -6.31 17.79
CA VAL A 340 -9.01 -6.43 19.23
C VAL A 340 -7.87 -5.90 20.10
N SER A 341 -6.62 -6.10 19.71
CA SER A 341 -5.47 -5.53 20.43
C SER A 341 -5.49 -4.00 20.43
N ARG A 342 -5.79 -3.34 19.30
CA ARG A 342 -5.98 -1.88 19.23
C ARG A 342 -7.15 -1.41 20.08
N MET A 343 -8.27 -2.16 20.09
CA MET A 343 -9.41 -1.84 20.97
C MET A 343 -9.02 -1.89 22.45
N ILE A 344 -8.25 -2.91 22.87
CA ILE A 344 -7.74 -3.05 24.24
C ILE A 344 -6.82 -1.87 24.57
N MET A 345 -5.88 -1.55 23.68
CA MET A 345 -4.91 -0.46 23.88
C MET A 345 -5.59 0.90 23.99
N ALA A 346 -6.60 1.16 23.13
CA ALA A 346 -7.34 2.41 23.14
C ALA A 346 -8.29 2.57 24.35
N SER A 347 -8.96 1.49 24.77
CA SER A 347 -9.93 1.56 25.86
C SER A 347 -10.14 0.20 26.58
N PRO A 348 -9.18 -0.25 27.41
CA PRO A 348 -9.19 -1.58 28.01
C PRO A 348 -10.43 -1.86 28.88
N GLY A 349 -11.00 -0.82 29.52
CA GLY A 349 -12.19 -0.95 30.36
C GLY A 349 -13.49 -1.29 29.61
N HIS A 350 -13.49 -1.20 28.27
CA HIS A 350 -14.66 -1.46 27.44
C HIS A 350 -14.55 -2.77 26.63
N VAL A 351 -13.45 -3.52 26.81
CA VAL A 351 -13.22 -4.80 26.13
C VAL A 351 -13.29 -5.93 27.17
N PRO A 352 -14.09 -6.99 26.97
CA PRO A 352 -14.14 -8.13 27.88
C PRO A 352 -12.90 -9.02 27.69
N ILE A 353 -11.78 -8.64 28.33
CA ILE A 353 -10.45 -9.23 28.13
C ILE A 353 -10.47 -10.75 28.37
N SER A 354 -11.18 -11.21 29.40
CA SER A 354 -11.33 -12.66 29.67
C SER A 354 -11.92 -13.46 28.51
N GLN A 355 -12.75 -12.83 27.67
CA GLN A 355 -13.37 -13.48 26.53
C GLN A 355 -12.52 -13.41 25.26
N VAL A 356 -11.81 -12.29 25.03
CA VAL A 356 -11.08 -12.07 23.78
C VAL A 356 -9.62 -12.55 23.82
N LEU A 357 -8.96 -12.47 24.98
CA LEU A 357 -7.55 -12.84 25.11
C LEU A 357 -7.23 -14.28 24.65
N PRO A 358 -8.07 -15.31 24.95
CA PRO A 358 -7.81 -16.65 24.44
C PRO A 358 -7.78 -16.77 22.91
N TYR A 359 -8.53 -15.93 22.19
CA TYR A 359 -8.51 -15.89 20.73
C TYR A 359 -7.24 -15.24 20.22
N ILE A 360 -6.82 -14.11 20.80
CA ILE A 360 -5.54 -13.45 20.48
C ILE A 360 -4.37 -14.43 20.67
N LEU A 361 -4.30 -15.11 21.82
CA LEU A 361 -3.22 -16.05 22.10
C LEU A 361 -3.16 -17.24 21.13
N ARG A 362 -4.33 -17.71 20.63
CA ARG A 362 -4.39 -18.79 19.64
C ARG A 362 -3.98 -18.34 18.23
N SER A 363 -4.08 -17.06 17.92
CA SER A 363 -3.68 -16.50 16.61
C SER A 363 -2.17 -16.36 16.50
N LEU A 364 -1.43 -16.43 17.61
CA LEU A 364 0.02 -16.22 17.63
C LEU A 364 0.80 -17.55 17.50
N PRO A 365 1.93 -17.52 16.78
CA PRO A 365 2.46 -16.39 16.00
C PRO A 365 1.60 -16.07 14.80
N LEU A 366 1.60 -14.79 14.36
CA LEU A 366 0.89 -14.36 13.17
C LEU A 366 1.43 -15.12 11.94
N LYS A 367 0.55 -15.37 10.97
CA LYS A 367 0.85 -16.30 9.87
C LYS A 367 1.17 -15.59 8.54
N ASN A 368 0.50 -14.49 8.26
CA ASN A 368 0.62 -13.77 6.99
C ASN A 368 0.91 -12.29 7.19
N ASP A 369 0.10 -11.56 7.94
CA ASP A 369 0.27 -10.12 8.14
C ASP A 369 1.23 -9.81 9.29
N MET A 370 2.53 -9.86 8.98
CA MET A 370 3.60 -9.66 9.96
C MET A 370 3.73 -8.21 10.43
N THR A 371 3.13 -7.24 9.70
CA THR A 371 3.14 -5.83 10.09
C THR A 371 2.34 -5.62 11.38
N GLU A 372 1.37 -6.48 11.65
CA GLU A 372 0.55 -6.45 12.86
C GLU A 372 1.24 -7.04 14.12
N ASN A 373 2.43 -7.62 13.98
CA ASN A 373 3.17 -8.16 15.12
C ASN A 373 3.37 -7.10 16.23
N GLU A 374 3.77 -5.89 15.86
CA GLU A 374 3.99 -4.80 16.81
C GLU A 374 2.73 -4.52 17.63
N THR A 375 1.59 -4.38 16.96
CA THR A 375 0.28 -4.13 17.60
C THR A 375 -0.06 -5.21 18.63
N VAL A 376 0.03 -6.48 18.22
CA VAL A 376 -0.45 -7.59 19.06
C VAL A 376 0.49 -7.86 20.22
N TYR A 377 1.81 -7.90 19.97
CA TYR A 377 2.78 -8.17 21.04
C TYR A 377 2.87 -7.03 22.06
N ARG A 378 2.81 -5.75 21.62
CA ARG A 378 2.77 -4.61 22.54
C ARG A 378 1.50 -4.60 23.40
N CYS A 379 0.36 -5.06 22.85
CA CYS A 379 -0.85 -5.22 23.63
C CYS A 379 -0.65 -6.25 24.78
N LEU A 380 -0.04 -7.40 24.49
CA LEU A 380 0.25 -8.41 25.53
C LEU A 380 1.23 -7.87 26.60
N LEU A 381 2.29 -7.15 26.19
CA LEU A 381 3.21 -6.48 27.11
C LEU A 381 2.44 -5.51 28.02
N ARG A 382 1.60 -4.68 27.45
CA ARG A 382 0.83 -3.67 28.19
C ARG A 382 -0.14 -4.30 29.20
N LEU A 383 -0.80 -5.39 28.82
CA LEU A 383 -1.69 -6.12 29.74
C LEU A 383 -0.93 -6.71 30.95
N LEU A 384 0.29 -7.18 30.73
CA LEU A 384 1.15 -7.67 31.81
C LEU A 384 1.64 -6.54 32.71
N GLU A 385 2.07 -5.41 32.15
CA GLU A 385 2.49 -4.23 32.91
C GLU A 385 1.37 -3.68 33.80
N MET A 386 0.14 -3.70 33.28
CA MET A 386 -1.04 -3.26 34.05
C MET A 386 -1.48 -4.29 35.09
N ASN A 387 -0.78 -5.44 35.21
CA ASN A 387 -1.18 -6.57 36.03
C ASN A 387 -2.65 -6.98 35.81
N GLN A 388 -3.08 -6.96 34.55
CA GLN A 388 -4.43 -7.34 34.19
C GLN A 388 -4.64 -8.84 34.52
N GLN A 389 -5.68 -9.15 35.33
CA GLN A 389 -5.83 -10.45 35.97
C GLN A 389 -5.90 -11.61 34.97
N ASP A 390 -6.58 -11.42 33.83
CA ASP A 390 -6.73 -12.46 32.81
C ASP A 390 -5.38 -12.73 32.10
N ALA A 391 -4.57 -11.67 31.84
CA ALA A 391 -3.24 -11.82 31.27
C ALA A 391 -2.27 -12.49 32.25
N VAL A 392 -2.36 -12.16 33.55
CA VAL A 392 -1.59 -12.83 34.60
C VAL A 392 -1.95 -14.31 34.68
N SER A 393 -3.22 -14.67 34.52
CA SER A 393 -3.69 -16.06 34.48
C SER A 393 -3.16 -16.84 33.29
N CYS A 394 -2.90 -16.17 32.15
CA CYS A 394 -2.34 -16.74 30.93
C CYS A 394 -0.82 -16.55 30.81
N LYS A 395 -0.13 -16.18 31.91
CA LYS A 395 1.31 -15.84 31.93
C LYS A 395 2.19 -16.93 31.30
N ALA A 396 1.87 -18.20 31.51
CA ALA A 396 2.63 -19.32 30.95
C ALA A 396 2.53 -19.39 29.41
N ASP A 397 1.33 -19.16 28.86
CA ASP A 397 1.12 -19.12 27.39
C ASP A 397 1.80 -17.91 26.79
N ILE A 398 1.66 -16.72 27.39
CA ILE A 398 2.31 -15.48 26.94
C ILE A 398 3.84 -15.67 26.96
N LYS A 399 4.38 -16.27 28.01
CA LYS A 399 5.82 -16.57 28.09
C LYS A 399 6.29 -17.46 26.94
N ARG A 400 5.57 -18.53 26.65
CA ARG A 400 5.88 -19.41 25.50
C ARG A 400 5.84 -18.66 24.17
N ILE A 401 4.80 -17.85 23.95
CA ILE A 401 4.64 -17.03 22.74
C ILE A 401 5.80 -16.03 22.60
N PHE A 402 6.20 -15.36 23.65
CA PHE A 402 7.35 -14.45 23.62
C PHE A 402 8.67 -15.18 23.35
N GLN A 403 8.86 -16.39 23.89
CA GLN A 403 10.03 -17.23 23.59
C GLN A 403 10.08 -17.60 22.10
N GLU A 404 8.95 -17.99 21.53
CA GLU A 404 8.82 -18.28 20.10
C GLU A 404 9.11 -17.03 19.23
N ALA A 405 8.57 -15.88 19.61
CA ALA A 405 8.81 -14.60 18.92
C ALA A 405 10.28 -14.14 18.97
N CYS A 406 10.99 -14.44 20.04
CA CYS A 406 12.41 -14.15 20.19
C CYS A 406 13.33 -15.17 19.50
N ALA A 407 12.81 -16.30 19.00
CA ALA A 407 13.60 -17.27 18.28
C ALA A 407 14.17 -16.70 16.96
N GLY A 408 15.33 -17.23 16.52
CA GLY A 408 16.13 -16.63 15.45
C GLY A 408 15.40 -16.39 14.12
N ASP A 409 14.47 -17.27 13.74
CA ASP A 409 13.76 -17.23 12.47
C ASP A 409 12.43 -16.44 12.51
N SER A 410 12.10 -15.82 13.65
CA SER A 410 10.85 -15.07 13.74
C SER A 410 10.91 -13.78 12.94
N LYS A 411 9.80 -13.42 12.26
CA LYS A 411 9.63 -12.18 11.48
C LYS A 411 9.28 -10.97 12.37
N VAL A 412 9.60 -11.02 13.65
CA VAL A 412 9.40 -9.91 14.60
C VAL A 412 10.56 -8.93 14.49
N ASP A 413 10.26 -7.64 14.53
CA ASP A 413 11.25 -6.58 14.50
C ASP A 413 12.31 -6.71 15.61
N PRO A 414 13.60 -6.38 15.38
CA PRO A 414 14.66 -6.50 16.37
C PRO A 414 14.44 -5.69 17.66
N GLU A 415 13.84 -4.48 17.55
CA GLU A 415 13.54 -3.66 18.72
C GLU A 415 12.45 -4.32 19.58
N LEU A 416 11.37 -4.76 18.96
CA LEU A 416 10.30 -5.51 19.63
C LEU A 416 10.82 -6.81 20.24
N LYS A 417 11.72 -7.55 19.57
CA LYS A 417 12.38 -8.73 20.15
C LYS A 417 13.14 -8.38 21.44
N SER A 418 13.81 -7.24 21.47
CA SER A 418 14.53 -6.78 22.67
C SER A 418 13.56 -6.49 23.83
N GLU A 419 12.42 -5.85 23.56
CA GLU A 419 11.37 -5.59 24.56
C GLU A 419 10.79 -6.90 25.11
N LEU A 420 10.45 -7.85 24.20
CA LEU A 420 9.92 -9.16 24.59
C LEU A 420 10.93 -9.96 25.44
N ALA A 421 12.22 -9.92 25.08
CA ALA A 421 13.29 -10.58 25.83
C ALA A 421 13.45 -9.97 27.23
N ALA A 422 13.37 -8.65 27.36
CA ALA A 422 13.39 -7.97 28.67
C ALA A 422 12.19 -8.39 29.53
N ALA A 423 11.00 -8.47 28.95
CA ALA A 423 9.80 -8.93 29.64
C ALA A 423 9.91 -10.39 30.11
N LEU A 424 10.51 -11.27 29.27
CA LEU A 424 10.77 -12.68 29.67
C LEU A 424 11.59 -12.83 30.95
N GLY A 425 12.50 -11.89 31.21
CA GLY A 425 13.29 -11.87 32.46
C GLY A 425 12.45 -11.63 33.74
N SER A 426 11.25 -11.03 33.58
CA SER A 426 10.30 -10.76 34.68
C SER A 426 9.14 -11.74 34.75
N LEU A 427 8.94 -12.56 33.71
CA LEU A 427 7.94 -13.62 33.57
C LEU A 427 8.51 -14.95 34.06
#